data_afbf7d0c7f5b8fcf36f1997311ecbb34
#
_entry.id   afbf7d0c7f5b8fcf36f1997311ecbb34
#
_cell.length_a   1.000
_cell.length_b   1.000
_cell.length_c   1.000
_cell.angle_alpha   90.00
_cell.angle_beta   90.00
_cell.angle_gamma   90.00
#
_symmetry.space_group_name_H-M   'P 1'
#
loop_
_entity.id
_entity.type
_entity.pdbx_description
1 polymer ?
#
loop_
_entity_poly.entity_id
_entity_poly.type
_entity_poly.pdbx_seq_one_letter_code
_entity_poly.pdbx_strand_id
1 'polypeptide(L)'
;IVITITFTGSTLYISDKSNSQIKNKTEFQLKQDELDKYHSDKKLGSFVENGKTFFRLFTPNAEKVTLVIFNKVDDKSGKEYELVRDENAVWETALDGELYGKFYGFNVKHKGKETVLCLDPYAKAVASYNTYFTPRKGIVIKEGDYNWDSDNWIQRDWRDIIVYEMHVRDMTEHQSSGVKEKGTYQGLIENGKTGGINYIKNLGVNTIELLPAQEFANIEIPFKDSLRGKFNTWNPYERNHWGYMTA
;
A
#
# COMPACT_ATOMS: atom_id res chain seq x y z
N ILE A 1 12.63 -4.84 40.42
CA ILE A 1 12.86 -6.19 39.90
C ILE A 1 11.89 -6.34 38.76
N VAL A 2 12.40 -6.42 37.52
CA VAL A 2 11.58 -6.73 36.35
C VAL A 2 11.96 -8.14 35.91
N ILE A 3 11.02 -9.08 36.00
CA ILE A 3 11.20 -10.45 35.57
C ILE A 3 10.67 -10.54 34.13
N THR A 4 11.54 -10.85 33.19
CA THR A 4 11.14 -11.14 31.81
C THR A 4 11.18 -12.64 31.60
N ILE A 5 10.06 -13.24 31.26
CA ILE A 5 9.93 -14.66 30.97
C ILE A 5 9.95 -14.83 29.45
N THR A 6 10.97 -15.53 28.95
CA THR A 6 11.09 -15.84 27.53
C THR A 6 10.99 -17.35 27.33
N PHE A 7 10.10 -17.81 26.48
CA PHE A 7 9.99 -19.22 26.09
C PHE A 7 10.75 -19.44 24.79
N THR A 8 11.79 -20.26 24.82
CA THR A 8 12.45 -20.81 23.63
C THR A 8 12.55 -22.32 23.81
N GLY A 9 11.74 -23.05 23.11
CA GLY A 9 11.70 -24.52 23.29
C GLY A 9 11.27 -24.92 24.70
N SER A 10 11.61 -26.08 25.15
CA SER A 10 11.17 -26.68 26.42
C SER A 10 11.91 -26.17 27.68
N THR A 11 12.62 -25.05 27.64
CA THR A 11 13.42 -24.57 28.78
C THR A 11 12.98 -23.18 29.22
N LEU A 12 12.68 -23.03 30.52
CA LEU A 12 12.34 -21.76 31.15
C LEU A 12 13.63 -21.09 31.67
N TYR A 13 13.92 -19.88 31.21
CA TYR A 13 14.99 -19.07 31.75
C TYR A 13 14.42 -17.89 32.54
N ILE A 14 14.80 -17.78 33.81
CA ILE A 14 14.53 -16.62 34.66
C ILE A 14 15.83 -15.84 34.77
N SER A 15 15.89 -14.63 34.21
CA SER A 15 17.03 -13.75 34.37
C SER A 15 16.75 -12.63 35.35
N ASP A 16 17.58 -12.49 36.36
CA ASP A 16 17.57 -11.37 37.28
C ASP A 16 18.38 -10.19 36.73
N LYS A 17 17.73 -9.04 36.58
CA LYS A 17 18.32 -7.81 36.01
C LYS A 17 18.96 -6.89 37.06
N SER A 18 19.73 -7.43 37.95
CA SER A 18 20.47 -6.58 38.89
C SER A 18 22.00 -6.63 38.73
N ASN A 19 22.55 -6.44 37.62
CA ASN A 19 23.97 -6.08 37.36
C ASN A 19 24.50 -6.75 36.09
N SER A 20 24.23 -6.15 34.97
CA SER A 20 25.25 -6.00 33.90
C SER A 20 24.68 -5.12 32.79
N GLN A 21 25.26 -3.95 32.65
CA GLN A 21 24.97 -3.07 31.49
C GLN A 21 25.73 -3.52 30.21
N ILE A 22 25.78 -4.79 29.97
CA ILE A 22 26.09 -5.30 28.62
C ILE A 22 24.80 -5.84 28.10
N LYS A 23 24.00 -4.96 27.49
CA LYS A 23 22.79 -5.35 26.75
C LYS A 23 23.22 -6.16 25.53
N ASN A 24 23.05 -7.44 25.57
CA ASN A 24 23.01 -8.25 24.35
C ASN A 24 21.77 -7.82 23.59
N LYS A 25 21.94 -6.84 22.67
CA LYS A 25 20.88 -6.43 21.75
C LYS A 25 20.53 -7.62 20.88
N THR A 26 19.24 -7.83 20.64
CA THR A 26 18.80 -8.82 19.66
C THR A 26 19.29 -8.41 18.26
N GLU A 27 19.41 -9.34 17.34
CA GLU A 27 19.78 -9.05 15.94
C GLU A 27 18.82 -7.99 15.31
N PHE A 28 17.56 -8.04 15.68
CA PHE A 28 16.57 -7.03 15.28
C PHE A 28 16.90 -5.63 15.81
N GLN A 29 17.25 -5.50 17.08
CA GLN A 29 17.63 -4.22 17.68
C GLN A 29 18.91 -3.65 17.10
N LEU A 30 19.91 -4.51 16.78
CA LEU A 30 21.13 -4.08 16.10
C LEU A 30 20.84 -3.54 14.70
N LYS A 31 19.95 -4.20 13.95
CA LYS A 31 19.53 -3.72 12.63
C LYS A 31 18.77 -2.39 12.72
N GLN A 32 17.94 -2.22 13.72
CA GLN A 32 17.21 -0.97 13.94
C GLN A 32 18.16 0.17 14.29
N ASP A 33 19.11 -0.03 15.21
CA ASP A 33 20.13 0.96 15.55
C ASP A 33 21.00 1.36 14.33
N GLU A 34 21.21 0.47 13.38
CA GLU A 34 21.91 0.79 12.14
C GLU A 34 21.06 1.67 11.21
N LEU A 35 19.77 1.43 11.15
CA LEU A 35 18.84 2.23 10.35
C LEU A 35 18.63 3.62 10.95
N ASP A 36 18.61 3.74 12.26
CA ASP A 36 18.42 5.01 12.98
C ASP A 36 19.57 6.02 12.74
N LYS A 37 20.66 5.58 12.13
CA LYS A 37 21.77 6.48 11.72
C LYS A 37 21.40 7.34 10.49
N TYR A 38 20.37 6.95 9.76
CA TYR A 38 19.95 7.63 8.55
C TYR A 38 18.67 8.40 8.82
N HIS A 39 18.71 9.68 8.58
CA HIS A 39 17.53 10.55 8.62
C HIS A 39 17.52 11.46 7.40
N SER A 40 16.38 11.62 6.77
CA SER A 40 16.20 12.49 5.62
C SER A 40 14.81 13.10 5.61
N ASP A 41 14.73 14.41 5.44
CA ASP A 41 13.47 15.15 5.24
C ASP A 41 13.06 15.20 3.75
N LYS A 42 13.80 14.52 2.86
CA LYS A 42 13.47 14.46 1.44
C LYS A 42 12.12 13.80 1.22
N LYS A 43 11.27 14.42 0.40
CA LYS A 43 10.05 13.80 -0.09
C LYS A 43 10.41 12.52 -0.85
N LEU A 44 9.97 11.36 -0.35
CA LEU A 44 10.19 10.05 -0.98
C LEU A 44 9.07 9.72 -1.99
N GLY A 45 9.32 8.69 -2.81
CA GLY A 45 8.39 8.29 -3.85
C GLY A 45 8.58 9.03 -5.16
N SER A 46 7.57 8.96 -6.03
CA SER A 46 7.54 9.71 -7.29
C SER A 46 6.75 11.01 -7.15
N PHE A 47 7.25 12.08 -7.72
CA PHE A 47 6.55 13.38 -7.78
C PHE A 47 7.09 14.22 -8.94
N VAL A 48 6.26 15.15 -9.39
CA VAL A 48 6.63 16.09 -10.48
C VAL A 48 6.85 17.47 -9.88
N GLU A 49 7.96 18.08 -10.26
CA GLU A 49 8.32 19.43 -9.83
C GLU A 49 9.17 20.10 -10.91
N ASN A 50 8.87 21.36 -11.24
CA ASN A 50 9.62 22.18 -12.20
C ASN A 50 9.86 21.48 -13.55
N GLY A 51 8.85 20.79 -14.10
CA GLY A 51 8.91 20.12 -15.39
C GLY A 51 9.75 18.84 -15.40
N LYS A 52 10.13 18.32 -14.23
CA LYS A 52 10.85 17.06 -14.07
C LYS A 52 10.08 16.11 -13.19
N THR A 53 10.25 14.81 -13.41
CA THR A 53 9.74 13.76 -12.53
C THR A 53 10.87 13.20 -11.69
N PHE A 54 10.75 13.32 -10.39
CA PHE A 54 11.69 12.81 -9.40
C PHE A 54 11.26 11.44 -8.92
N PHE A 55 12.23 10.58 -8.63
CA PHE A 55 12.05 9.28 -8.03
C PHE A 55 13.05 9.10 -6.90
N ARG A 56 12.55 8.86 -5.69
CA ARG A 56 13.38 8.71 -4.49
C ARG A 56 12.98 7.48 -3.70
N LEU A 57 13.99 6.69 -3.35
CA LEU A 57 13.82 5.47 -2.56
C LEU A 57 14.81 5.45 -1.39
N PHE A 58 14.30 5.26 -0.17
CA PHE A 58 15.14 4.99 0.99
C PHE A 58 15.47 3.50 1.06
N THR A 59 16.74 3.16 0.88
CA THR A 59 17.22 1.78 1.02
C THR A 59 18.70 1.75 1.40
N PRO A 60 19.01 1.77 2.71
CA PRO A 60 20.37 1.93 3.22
C PRO A 60 21.30 0.77 2.86
N ASN A 61 20.77 -0.45 2.76
CA ASN A 61 21.55 -1.66 2.58
C ASN A 61 21.66 -2.11 1.10
N ALA A 62 21.16 -1.32 0.16
CA ALA A 62 21.32 -1.62 -1.26
C ALA A 62 22.73 -1.28 -1.76
N GLU A 63 23.27 -2.12 -2.63
CA GLU A 63 24.53 -1.87 -3.36
C GLU A 63 24.27 -1.07 -4.64
N LYS A 64 23.11 -1.28 -5.25
CA LYS A 64 22.69 -0.60 -6.48
C LYS A 64 21.18 -0.51 -6.53
N VAL A 65 20.68 0.63 -7.02
CA VAL A 65 19.27 0.86 -7.31
C VAL A 65 19.13 1.41 -8.74
N THR A 66 18.21 0.82 -9.50
CA THR A 66 17.88 1.24 -10.85
C THR A 66 16.39 1.46 -10.95
N LEU A 67 15.96 2.63 -11.39
CA LEU A 67 14.57 2.92 -11.73
C LEU A 67 14.24 2.24 -13.07
N VAL A 68 13.09 1.60 -13.14
CA VAL A 68 12.57 1.03 -14.39
C VAL A 68 11.24 1.71 -14.70
N ILE A 69 11.15 2.35 -15.87
CA ILE A 69 9.93 3.00 -16.38
C ILE A 69 9.31 2.11 -17.45
N PHE A 70 8.01 1.86 -17.31
CA PHE A 70 7.22 1.06 -18.24
C PHE A 70 6.12 1.90 -18.89
N ASN A 71 5.75 1.57 -20.11
CA ASN A 71 4.66 2.23 -20.82
C ASN A 71 3.30 1.62 -20.51
N LYS A 72 3.26 0.29 -20.28
CA LYS A 72 2.05 -0.47 -19.97
C LYS A 72 2.23 -1.27 -18.69
N VAL A 73 1.12 -1.60 -18.08
CA VAL A 73 1.09 -2.40 -16.85
C VAL A 73 1.68 -3.80 -17.05
N ASP A 74 1.47 -4.39 -18.22
CA ASP A 74 1.88 -5.76 -18.59
C ASP A 74 3.28 -5.84 -19.22
N ASP A 75 3.95 -4.71 -19.45
CA ASP A 75 5.32 -4.71 -19.98
C ASP A 75 6.24 -5.52 -19.06
N LYS A 76 6.97 -6.48 -19.63
CA LYS A 76 7.93 -7.31 -18.89
C LYS A 76 9.30 -6.64 -18.71
N SER A 77 9.62 -5.66 -19.54
CA SER A 77 10.84 -4.87 -19.50
C SER A 77 10.52 -3.40 -19.70
N GLY A 78 11.34 -2.53 -19.14
CA GLY A 78 11.18 -1.09 -19.22
C GLY A 78 12.50 -0.39 -19.47
N LYS A 79 12.46 0.92 -19.60
CA LYS A 79 13.66 1.75 -19.72
C LYS A 79 14.26 1.96 -18.34
N GLU A 80 15.55 1.66 -18.21
CA GLU A 80 16.28 1.71 -16.95
C GLU A 80 17.06 3.01 -16.80
N TYR A 81 17.13 3.51 -15.55
CA TYR A 81 17.89 4.69 -15.15
C TYR A 81 18.55 4.44 -13.80
N GLU A 82 19.84 4.69 -13.70
CA GLU A 82 20.57 4.55 -12.44
C GLU A 82 20.19 5.66 -11.46
N LEU A 83 20.10 5.29 -10.17
CA LEU A 83 19.93 6.23 -9.09
C LEU A 83 21.26 6.50 -8.40
N VAL A 84 21.40 7.71 -7.88
CA VAL A 84 22.55 8.12 -7.08
C VAL A 84 22.14 8.08 -5.61
N ARG A 85 22.99 7.47 -4.79
CA ARG A 85 22.79 7.39 -3.34
C ARG A 85 23.38 8.61 -2.66
N ASP A 86 22.61 9.23 -1.77
CA ASP A 86 23.11 10.29 -0.89
C ASP A 86 23.66 9.74 0.43
N GLU A 87 24.16 10.62 1.25
CA GLU A 87 24.73 10.30 2.59
C GLU A 87 23.69 9.74 3.56
N ASN A 88 22.41 10.10 3.40
CA ASN A 88 21.30 9.64 4.23
C ASN A 88 20.60 8.38 3.67
N ALA A 89 21.26 7.67 2.76
CA ALA A 89 20.78 6.44 2.16
C ALA A 89 19.50 6.58 1.31
N VAL A 90 19.21 7.78 0.84
CA VAL A 90 18.21 8.03 -0.18
C VAL A 90 18.85 7.91 -1.56
N TRP A 91 18.26 7.07 -2.37
CA TRP A 91 18.61 6.90 -3.78
C TRP A 91 17.69 7.75 -4.63
N GLU A 92 18.24 8.56 -5.52
CA GLU A 92 17.43 9.47 -6.31
C GLU A 92 17.87 9.58 -7.76
N THR A 93 16.89 9.86 -8.63
CA THR A 93 17.10 10.33 -10.01
C THR A 93 15.98 11.29 -10.38
N ALA A 94 16.25 12.16 -11.36
CA ALA A 94 15.28 13.07 -11.93
C ALA A 94 15.28 12.91 -13.44
N LEU A 95 14.12 12.75 -14.03
CA LEU A 95 13.92 12.63 -15.47
C LEU A 95 13.23 13.89 -15.99
N ASP A 96 13.65 14.37 -17.15
CA ASP A 96 13.01 15.50 -17.80
C ASP A 96 11.58 15.12 -18.25
N GLY A 97 10.67 16.05 -18.05
CA GLY A 97 9.25 15.89 -18.38
C GLY A 97 8.37 15.40 -17.23
N GLU A 98 7.08 15.57 -17.43
CA GLU A 98 6.01 15.14 -16.52
C GLU A 98 5.54 13.74 -16.94
N LEU A 99 6.01 12.71 -16.26
CA LEU A 99 5.78 11.30 -16.61
C LEU A 99 4.44 10.76 -16.07
N TYR A 100 3.42 11.59 -15.97
CA TYR A 100 2.11 11.17 -15.52
C TYR A 100 1.56 9.98 -16.34
N GLY A 101 0.95 9.02 -15.62
CA GLY A 101 0.41 7.80 -16.21
C GLY A 101 1.46 6.73 -16.56
N LYS A 102 2.74 6.99 -16.42
CA LYS A 102 3.78 5.97 -16.57
C LYS A 102 3.82 5.07 -15.36
N PHE A 103 4.13 3.80 -15.63
CA PHE A 103 4.35 2.79 -14.61
C PHE A 103 5.83 2.72 -14.26
N TYR A 104 6.14 2.43 -12.99
CA TYR A 104 7.53 2.33 -12.56
C TYR A 104 7.73 1.34 -11.43
N GLY A 105 8.97 0.95 -11.23
CA GLY A 105 9.45 0.18 -10.09
C GLY A 105 10.95 0.34 -9.94
N PHE A 106 11.50 -0.23 -8.88
CA PHE A 106 12.93 -0.17 -8.61
C PHE A 106 13.55 -1.56 -8.65
N ASN A 107 14.57 -1.74 -9.48
CA ASN A 107 15.46 -2.88 -9.38
C ASN A 107 16.44 -2.62 -8.24
N VAL A 108 16.31 -3.37 -7.15
CA VAL A 108 17.14 -3.23 -5.95
C VAL A 108 18.07 -4.43 -5.84
N LYS A 109 19.37 -4.16 -5.75
CA LYS A 109 20.39 -5.16 -5.54
C LYS A 109 20.99 -5.05 -4.15
N HIS A 110 20.89 -6.09 -3.37
CA HIS A 110 21.55 -6.24 -2.08
C HIS A 110 22.74 -7.19 -2.19
N LYS A 111 23.70 -7.05 -1.28
CA LYS A 111 24.89 -7.90 -1.23
C LYS A 111 24.52 -9.40 -1.16
N GLY A 112 25.05 -10.17 -2.08
CA GLY A 112 24.83 -11.62 -2.13
C GLY A 112 23.40 -12.06 -2.50
N LYS A 113 22.55 -11.15 -2.99
CA LYS A 113 21.18 -11.45 -3.43
C LYS A 113 20.99 -11.13 -4.91
N GLU A 114 20.04 -11.79 -5.51
CA GLU A 114 19.59 -11.43 -6.86
C GLU A 114 18.90 -10.07 -6.87
N THR A 115 18.96 -9.40 -8.02
CA THR A 115 18.22 -8.14 -8.23
C THR A 115 16.74 -8.46 -8.38
N VAL A 116 15.91 -7.72 -7.64
CA VAL A 116 14.45 -7.90 -7.66
C VAL A 116 13.80 -6.58 -8.01
N LEU A 117 12.81 -6.62 -8.89
CA LEU A 117 11.93 -5.48 -9.14
C LEU A 117 10.98 -5.31 -7.95
N CYS A 118 11.11 -4.19 -7.27
CA CYS A 118 10.32 -3.84 -6.09
C CYS A 118 9.33 -2.72 -6.41
N LEU A 119 8.15 -2.80 -5.82
CA LEU A 119 7.22 -1.68 -5.76
C LEU A 119 7.81 -0.58 -4.87
N ASP A 120 7.58 0.66 -5.23
CA ASP A 120 7.90 1.81 -4.39
C ASP A 120 6.98 1.82 -3.14
N PRO A 121 7.54 1.77 -1.91
CA PRO A 121 6.73 1.85 -0.69
C PRO A 121 5.95 3.17 -0.54
N TYR A 122 6.39 4.20 -1.25
CA TYR A 122 5.77 5.54 -1.25
C TYR A 122 4.93 5.81 -2.51
N ALA A 123 4.63 4.77 -3.29
CA ALA A 123 3.77 4.91 -4.46
C ALA A 123 2.38 5.38 -4.04
N LYS A 124 1.90 6.47 -4.64
CA LYS A 124 0.57 7.03 -4.38
C LYS A 124 -0.54 6.32 -5.14
N ALA A 125 -0.17 5.62 -6.20
CA ALA A 125 -1.05 4.73 -6.95
C ALA A 125 -0.26 3.52 -7.42
N VAL A 126 -0.92 2.37 -7.41
CA VAL A 126 -0.33 1.08 -7.76
C VAL A 126 -1.17 0.45 -8.86
N ALA A 127 -0.51 -0.10 -9.86
CA ALA A 127 -1.17 -0.92 -10.86
C ALA A 127 -1.33 -2.34 -10.31
N SER A 128 -2.55 -2.73 -10.02
CA SER A 128 -2.86 -4.12 -9.75
C SER A 128 -2.99 -4.86 -11.08
N TYR A 129 -2.27 -5.94 -11.21
CA TYR A 129 -2.39 -6.85 -12.33
C TYR A 129 -2.91 -8.20 -11.82
N ASN A 130 -3.88 -8.78 -12.54
CA ASN A 130 -4.58 -9.99 -12.12
C ASN A 130 -3.71 -11.26 -12.13
N THR A 131 -2.46 -11.14 -11.71
CA THR A 131 -1.57 -12.28 -11.56
C THR A 131 -0.64 -12.08 -10.37
N TYR A 132 -0.43 -13.14 -9.61
CA TYR A 132 0.52 -13.15 -8.49
C TYR A 132 1.98 -13.15 -8.93
N PHE A 133 2.24 -13.45 -10.18
CA PHE A 133 3.59 -13.64 -10.72
C PHE A 133 4.15 -12.38 -11.38
N THR A 134 3.31 -11.37 -11.57
CA THR A 134 3.76 -10.10 -12.17
C THR A 134 4.08 -9.10 -11.06
N PRO A 135 5.31 -8.57 -11.01
CA PRO A 135 5.65 -7.53 -10.06
C PRO A 135 4.69 -6.34 -10.20
N ARG A 136 4.21 -5.85 -9.07
CA ARG A 136 3.38 -4.63 -9.03
C ARG A 136 4.22 -3.43 -9.39
N LYS A 137 3.58 -2.44 -10.01
CA LYS A 137 4.23 -1.22 -10.46
C LYS A 137 3.53 -0.01 -9.86
N GLY A 138 4.31 0.96 -9.40
CA GLY A 138 3.79 2.27 -9.07
C GLY A 138 3.33 3.00 -10.33
N ILE A 139 2.44 3.98 -10.16
CA ILE A 139 1.99 4.86 -11.22
C ILE A 139 2.37 6.29 -10.83
N VAL A 140 2.99 7.01 -11.75
CA VAL A 140 3.20 8.45 -11.57
C VAL A 140 1.87 9.16 -11.77
N ILE A 141 1.30 9.70 -10.69
CA ILE A 141 0.01 10.40 -10.73
C ILE A 141 0.21 11.90 -10.58
N LYS A 142 -0.70 12.65 -11.19
CA LYS A 142 -0.87 14.06 -10.87
C LYS A 142 -1.67 14.14 -9.57
N GLU A 143 -1.07 14.72 -8.54
CA GLU A 143 -1.81 15.01 -7.32
C GLU A 143 -2.84 16.09 -7.65
N GLY A 144 -4.10 15.80 -7.40
CA GLY A 144 -5.15 16.78 -7.51
C GLY A 144 -5.37 17.42 -6.14
N ASP A 145 -5.44 18.73 -6.11
CA ASP A 145 -5.94 19.43 -4.94
C ASP A 145 -7.46 19.31 -4.97
N TYR A 146 -8.00 18.35 -4.22
CA TYR A 146 -9.43 18.32 -3.98
C TYR A 146 -9.77 19.53 -3.10
N ASN A 147 -10.64 20.39 -3.61
CA ASN A 147 -11.12 21.52 -2.83
C ASN A 147 -12.18 21.04 -1.83
N TRP A 148 -11.83 20.98 -0.56
CA TRP A 148 -12.72 20.61 0.52
C TRP A 148 -13.70 21.75 0.90
N ASP A 149 -13.55 22.94 0.29
CA ASP A 149 -14.37 24.14 0.58
C ASP A 149 -14.53 24.40 2.08
N SER A 150 -15.75 24.34 2.57
CA SER A 150 -16.11 24.48 3.98
C SER A 150 -16.30 23.14 4.68
N ASP A 151 -15.93 22.03 4.04
CA ASP A 151 -16.07 20.70 4.66
C ASP A 151 -15.06 20.54 5.78
N ASN A 152 -15.56 20.36 6.99
CA ASN A 152 -14.76 20.25 8.19
C ASN A 152 -15.08 18.97 8.92
N TRP A 153 -14.11 18.50 9.70
CA TRP A 153 -14.31 17.37 10.59
C TRP A 153 -15.48 17.60 11.54
N ILE A 154 -16.50 16.72 11.49
CA ILE A 154 -17.65 16.75 12.38
C ILE A 154 -17.31 15.90 13.61
N GLN A 155 -17.03 16.56 14.73
CA GLN A 155 -16.83 15.86 15.98
C GLN A 155 -18.19 15.50 16.59
N ARG A 156 -18.38 14.18 16.84
CA ARG A 156 -19.58 13.65 17.50
C ARG A 156 -19.18 12.96 18.80
N ASP A 157 -20.10 12.95 19.77
CA ASP A 157 -19.97 12.07 20.94
C ASP A 157 -20.08 10.62 20.48
N TRP A 158 -19.22 9.75 21.00
CA TRP A 158 -19.20 8.33 20.67
C TRP A 158 -20.55 7.64 20.90
N ARG A 159 -21.33 8.12 21.88
CA ARG A 159 -22.66 7.61 22.23
C ARG A 159 -23.72 7.90 21.18
N ASP A 160 -23.50 8.91 20.34
CA ASP A 160 -24.45 9.35 19.32
C ASP A 160 -24.09 8.81 17.92
N ILE A 161 -23.04 7.97 17.85
CA ILE A 161 -22.59 7.38 16.59
C ILE A 161 -23.47 6.16 16.25
N ILE A 162 -24.05 6.20 15.05
CA ILE A 162 -24.76 5.09 14.42
C ILE A 162 -24.00 4.73 13.15
N VAL A 163 -23.24 3.62 13.23
CA VAL A 163 -22.35 3.16 12.16
C VAL A 163 -23.09 2.22 11.21
N TYR A 164 -22.86 2.40 9.93
CA TYR A 164 -23.24 1.47 8.87
C TYR A 164 -21.97 1.04 8.11
N GLU A 165 -21.58 -0.20 8.27
CA GLU A 165 -20.49 -0.80 7.50
C GLU A 165 -21.01 -1.18 6.11
N MET A 166 -20.28 -0.78 5.07
CA MET A 166 -20.73 -1.01 3.70
C MET A 166 -19.59 -1.23 2.71
N HIS A 167 -19.91 -2.00 1.67
CA HIS A 167 -19.10 -2.13 0.48
C HIS A 167 -19.60 -1.15 -0.59
N VAL A 168 -18.71 -0.33 -1.16
CA VAL A 168 -19.08 0.73 -2.12
C VAL A 168 -19.87 0.18 -3.30
N ARG A 169 -19.42 -0.93 -3.88
CA ARG A 169 -20.08 -1.54 -5.03
C ARG A 169 -21.47 -2.07 -4.69
N ASP A 170 -21.63 -2.80 -3.59
CA ASP A 170 -22.88 -3.49 -3.25
C ASP A 170 -24.02 -2.50 -2.99
N MET A 171 -23.70 -1.29 -2.51
CA MET A 171 -24.71 -0.27 -2.23
C MET A 171 -25.43 0.26 -3.48
N THR A 172 -24.86 0.08 -4.66
CA THR A 172 -25.39 0.68 -5.89
C THR A 172 -25.45 -0.25 -7.10
N GLU A 173 -24.89 -1.45 -7.03
CA GLU A 173 -24.80 -2.38 -8.15
C GLU A 173 -26.18 -2.88 -8.62
N HIS A 174 -27.08 -3.18 -7.68
CA HIS A 174 -28.41 -3.67 -8.02
C HIS A 174 -29.26 -2.58 -8.72
N GLN A 175 -30.07 -3.00 -9.68
CA GLN A 175 -30.89 -2.06 -10.47
C GLN A 175 -31.89 -1.23 -9.65
N SER A 176 -32.32 -1.75 -8.48
CA SER A 176 -33.24 -1.03 -7.59
C SER A 176 -32.60 0.21 -6.94
N SER A 177 -31.29 0.36 -6.99
CA SER A 177 -30.60 1.55 -6.51
C SER A 177 -31.00 2.81 -7.32
N GLY A 178 -31.36 2.63 -8.56
CA GLY A 178 -31.74 3.71 -9.48
C GLY A 178 -30.59 4.61 -9.90
N VAL A 179 -29.34 4.33 -9.50
CA VAL A 179 -28.17 5.13 -9.87
C VAL A 179 -27.69 4.77 -11.29
N LYS A 180 -27.00 5.69 -11.95
CA LYS A 180 -26.43 5.52 -13.27
C LYS A 180 -25.06 4.85 -13.20
N GLU A 181 -24.20 5.41 -12.35
CA GLU A 181 -22.81 4.96 -12.16
C GLU A 181 -22.72 3.83 -11.12
N LYS A 182 -23.31 2.68 -11.45
CA LYS A 182 -23.42 1.53 -10.55
C LYS A 182 -22.06 1.02 -10.10
N GLY A 183 -21.96 0.62 -8.83
CA GLY A 183 -20.77 0.02 -8.25
C GLY A 183 -19.57 0.96 -8.09
N THR A 184 -19.77 2.27 -8.21
CA THR A 184 -18.72 3.28 -8.14
C THR A 184 -18.93 4.27 -7.00
N TYR A 185 -17.87 5.00 -6.62
CA TYR A 185 -17.97 6.12 -5.69
C TYR A 185 -18.93 7.21 -6.20
N GLN A 186 -18.93 7.46 -7.50
CA GLN A 186 -19.83 8.43 -8.13
C GLN A 186 -21.29 8.01 -7.96
N GLY A 187 -21.62 6.75 -8.19
CA GLY A 187 -22.96 6.22 -7.98
C GLY A 187 -23.39 6.30 -6.51
N LEU A 188 -22.45 6.13 -5.57
CA LEU A 188 -22.74 6.22 -4.15
C LEU A 188 -23.28 7.60 -3.74
N ILE A 189 -22.82 8.67 -4.38
CA ILE A 189 -23.17 10.06 -4.08
C ILE A 189 -24.24 10.65 -5.02
N GLU A 190 -24.78 9.89 -5.98
CA GLU A 190 -25.86 10.37 -6.85
C GLU A 190 -27.09 10.79 -6.03
N ASN A 191 -27.54 12.03 -6.23
CA ASN A 191 -28.69 12.57 -5.52
C ASN A 191 -30.03 12.02 -6.05
N GLY A 192 -31.03 11.97 -5.17
CA GLY A 192 -32.40 11.62 -5.53
C GLY A 192 -32.61 10.15 -5.90
N LYS A 193 -31.70 9.29 -5.52
CA LYS A 193 -31.74 7.84 -5.77
C LYS A 193 -32.16 7.07 -4.53
N THR A 194 -32.63 5.83 -4.75
CA THR A 194 -33.06 4.94 -3.66
C THR A 194 -31.89 4.16 -3.04
N GLY A 195 -30.74 4.12 -3.71
CA GLY A 195 -29.49 3.53 -3.23
C GLY A 195 -28.49 4.56 -2.76
N GLY A 196 -27.31 4.08 -2.36
CA GLY A 196 -26.19 4.92 -1.98
C GLY A 196 -26.39 5.69 -0.66
N ILE A 197 -25.75 6.85 -0.55
CA ILE A 197 -25.75 7.66 0.68
C ILE A 197 -27.15 8.13 1.07
N ASN A 198 -28.04 8.40 0.11
CA ASN A 198 -29.41 8.82 0.43
C ASN A 198 -30.18 7.73 1.18
N TYR A 199 -30.03 6.47 0.79
CA TYR A 199 -30.62 5.36 1.52
C TYR A 199 -30.13 5.30 2.95
N ILE A 200 -28.82 5.37 3.14
CA ILE A 200 -28.17 5.32 4.47
C ILE A 200 -28.63 6.45 5.36
N LYS A 201 -28.71 7.69 4.82
CA LYS A 201 -29.22 8.85 5.54
C LYS A 201 -30.67 8.65 5.99
N ASN A 202 -31.51 8.07 5.13
CA ASN A 202 -32.93 7.83 5.45
C ASN A 202 -33.13 6.76 6.54
N LEU A 203 -32.13 5.89 6.76
CA LEU A 203 -32.11 4.96 7.89
C LEU A 203 -31.75 5.64 9.23
N GLY A 204 -31.35 6.91 9.21
CA GLY A 204 -30.91 7.64 10.40
C GLY A 204 -29.44 7.39 10.77
N VAL A 205 -28.68 6.75 9.89
CA VAL A 205 -27.23 6.51 10.06
C VAL A 205 -26.46 7.83 9.89
N ASN A 206 -25.49 8.04 10.74
CA ASN A 206 -24.67 9.26 10.72
C ASN A 206 -23.17 9.03 10.53
N THR A 207 -22.76 7.77 10.46
CA THR A 207 -21.37 7.37 10.25
C THR A 207 -21.32 6.17 9.31
N ILE A 208 -20.44 6.22 8.32
CA ILE A 208 -20.21 5.11 7.39
C ILE A 208 -18.83 4.56 7.66
N GLU A 209 -18.73 3.23 7.80
CA GLU A 209 -17.48 2.48 7.78
C GLU A 209 -17.38 1.78 6.43
N LEU A 210 -16.41 2.20 5.62
CA LEU A 210 -16.20 1.58 4.32
C LEU A 210 -15.38 0.30 4.46
N LEU A 211 -15.85 -0.80 3.86
CA LEU A 211 -14.96 -1.90 3.51
C LEU A 211 -13.80 -1.36 2.67
N PRO A 212 -12.64 -2.05 2.60
CA PRO A 212 -11.42 -1.49 2.04
C PRO A 212 -11.64 -0.74 0.72
N ALA A 213 -11.24 0.52 0.68
CA ALA A 213 -11.47 1.44 -0.42
C ALA A 213 -10.19 1.80 -1.19
N GLN A 214 -9.04 1.35 -0.72
CA GLN A 214 -7.74 1.49 -1.36
C GLN A 214 -7.53 0.43 -2.45
N GLU A 215 -6.50 0.60 -3.27
CA GLU A 215 -6.11 -0.39 -4.27
C GLU A 215 -5.81 -1.75 -3.61
N PHE A 216 -6.34 -2.82 -4.18
CA PHE A 216 -6.23 -4.18 -3.63
C PHE A 216 -5.94 -5.20 -4.72
N ALA A 217 -5.47 -6.36 -4.32
CA ALA A 217 -5.25 -7.48 -5.23
C ALA A 217 -6.60 -8.03 -5.72
N ASN A 218 -6.81 -8.02 -7.04
CA ASN A 218 -8.06 -8.47 -7.66
C ASN A 218 -8.29 -9.98 -7.56
N ILE A 219 -7.26 -10.74 -7.25
CA ILE A 219 -7.31 -12.20 -7.10
C ILE A 219 -6.94 -12.50 -5.65
N GLU A 220 -7.71 -13.34 -5.00
CA GLU A 220 -7.39 -13.83 -3.66
C GLU A 220 -6.09 -14.66 -3.68
N ILE A 221 -5.44 -14.75 -2.51
CA ILE A 221 -4.19 -15.50 -2.38
C ILE A 221 -4.42 -16.94 -2.85
N PRO A 222 -3.65 -17.44 -3.83
CA PRO A 222 -3.77 -18.80 -4.27
C PRO A 222 -3.37 -19.73 -3.12
N PHE A 223 -4.28 -20.56 -2.68
CA PHE A 223 -3.98 -21.60 -1.72
C PHE A 223 -3.60 -22.90 -2.45
N LYS A 224 -2.74 -23.68 -1.83
CA LYS A 224 -2.37 -24.99 -2.33
C LYS A 224 -3.51 -25.97 -2.04
N ASP A 225 -4.12 -26.49 -3.09
CA ASP A 225 -5.06 -27.60 -2.96
C ASP A 225 -4.34 -28.81 -2.35
N SER A 226 -4.70 -29.18 -1.14
CA SER A 226 -4.09 -30.28 -0.41
C SER A 226 -4.28 -31.65 -1.09
N LEU A 227 -5.36 -31.78 -1.87
CA LEU A 227 -5.67 -33.02 -2.60
C LEU A 227 -4.92 -33.14 -3.93
N ARG A 228 -4.64 -32.02 -4.58
CA ARG A 228 -4.02 -31.99 -5.93
C ARG A 228 -2.60 -31.45 -5.92
N GLY A 229 -2.14 -30.89 -4.82
CA GLY A 229 -0.83 -30.29 -4.69
C GLY A 229 -0.57 -29.07 -5.59
N LYS A 230 -1.60 -28.51 -6.21
CA LYS A 230 -1.52 -27.38 -7.14
C LYS A 230 -2.13 -26.12 -6.51
N PHE A 231 -1.60 -24.97 -6.88
CA PHE A 231 -2.23 -23.70 -6.53
C PHE A 231 -3.49 -23.49 -7.37
N ASN A 232 -4.55 -23.03 -6.72
CA ASN A 232 -5.77 -22.65 -7.41
C ASN A 232 -5.56 -21.28 -8.08
N THR A 233 -5.25 -21.30 -9.36
CA THR A 233 -5.02 -20.10 -10.19
C THR A 233 -6.09 -19.91 -11.27
N TRP A 234 -7.06 -20.80 -11.31
CA TRP A 234 -8.00 -20.89 -12.44
C TRP A 234 -9.45 -20.52 -12.08
N ASN A 235 -9.77 -20.45 -10.79
CA ASN A 235 -11.14 -20.19 -10.39
C ASN A 235 -11.49 -18.70 -10.59
N PRO A 236 -12.31 -18.35 -11.60
CA PRO A 236 -12.68 -16.97 -11.87
C PRO A 236 -13.62 -16.39 -10.81
N TYR A 237 -14.13 -17.23 -9.91
CA TYR A 237 -15.01 -16.82 -8.81
C TYR A 237 -14.25 -16.45 -7.53
N GLU A 238 -12.97 -16.76 -7.45
CA GLU A 238 -12.10 -16.36 -6.34
C GLU A 238 -11.50 -14.97 -6.56
N ARG A 239 -12.29 -14.06 -7.06
CA ARG A 239 -11.90 -12.66 -7.09
C ARG A 239 -12.08 -12.05 -5.72
N ASN A 240 -11.12 -11.23 -5.32
CA ASN A 240 -11.24 -10.46 -4.10
C ASN A 240 -12.39 -9.46 -4.24
N HIS A 241 -13.53 -9.78 -3.63
CA HIS A 241 -14.72 -8.95 -3.66
C HIS A 241 -14.67 -7.85 -2.60
N TRP A 242 -14.14 -8.20 -1.43
CA TRP A 242 -14.18 -7.34 -0.26
C TRP A 242 -13.12 -6.23 -0.25
N GLY A 243 -12.09 -6.33 -1.09
CA GLY A 243 -11.02 -5.35 -1.17
C GLY A 243 -9.95 -5.46 -0.10
N TYR A 244 -9.95 -6.51 0.72
CA TYR A 244 -8.83 -6.82 1.59
C TYR A 244 -7.61 -7.23 0.77
N MET A 245 -6.41 -7.29 1.38
CA MET A 245 -5.14 -7.51 0.69
C MET A 245 -4.76 -6.35 -0.24
N THR A 246 -4.45 -5.24 0.36
CA THR A 246 -3.93 -4.05 -0.33
C THR A 246 -2.77 -4.38 -1.27
N ALA A 247 -2.80 -3.72 -2.42
CA ALA A 247 -1.78 -3.89 -3.45
C ALA A 247 -0.47 -3.20 -3.08
#